data_aae45d3ec20429547062e1d453cab80e
#
_entry.id   aae45d3ec20429547062e1d453cab80e
#
_cell.length_a   1.000
_cell.length_b   1.000
_cell.length_c   1.000
_cell.angle_alpha   90.00
_cell.angle_beta   90.00
_cell.angle_gamma   90.00
#
_symmetry.space_group_name_H-M   'P 1'
#
loop_
_entity.id
_entity.type
_entity.pdbx_description
1 polymer ?
#
loop_
_entity_poly.entity_id
_entity_poly.type
_entity_poly.pdbx_seq_one_letter_code
_entity_poly.pdbx_strand_id
1 'polypeptide(L)'
;MKRTDFSFDSKFKYDKAKLEKVLKRKVLDSQSTKDPEDAYIKKGDDNSYVVVKETTGDAVEEDKIDELYSYVENQIDDGSFDVDISKADCYKKPAITADMLEEPCKKLNNLNDIEITFDFIYTTETLTGDTIMDWITFDEDNAEAGYTVDEDKAMAYVEDLADKYDTFGKDREFKTTKRGTITISEGQGCYGWWIDQQKTCDLIVDLVEKGESAETEPVYYVNPDSAYEYTCNKDWRTADKDYGNTYIEVDLTAQHLWYYKDGKLTMESDIVSGYPSKSRNTPGGVYKLWYKEKGKTLRGSADGQSYASYVDYWNNVSTIGIGLHDASWQNGNFGGERYKSSTWGSHGCINMPLDKAKYVYEKIDMGTPVFMYW
;
A
#
# COMPACT_ATOMS: atom_id res chain seq x y z
N MET A 1 66.63 50.79 -49.39
CA MET A 1 65.33 50.59 -50.01
C MET A 1 64.30 50.71 -48.83
N LYS A 2 63.45 51.74 -48.85
CA LYS A 2 62.35 51.86 -47.89
C LYS A 2 61.23 50.97 -48.33
N ARG A 3 60.81 50.04 -47.48
CA ARG A 3 59.61 49.18 -47.67
C ARG A 3 58.43 50.05 -47.43
N THR A 4 57.59 50.24 -48.45
CA THR A 4 56.28 50.97 -48.29
C THR A 4 55.25 49.88 -48.15
N ASP A 5 54.69 49.78 -46.98
CA ASP A 5 53.49 48.90 -46.73
C ASP A 5 52.25 49.63 -47.26
N PHE A 6 51.59 49.03 -48.21
CA PHE A 6 50.31 49.47 -48.73
C PHE A 6 49.20 48.63 -47.99
N SER A 7 48.40 49.27 -47.21
CA SER A 7 47.17 48.69 -46.75
C SER A 7 46.07 48.97 -47.81
N PHE A 8 45.55 47.92 -48.37
CA PHE A 8 44.32 48.05 -49.18
C PHE A 8 43.12 47.90 -48.28
N ASP A 9 42.44 48.99 -48.04
CA ASP A 9 41.11 49.03 -47.43
C ASP A 9 40.08 48.71 -48.51
N SER A 10 40.00 47.46 -48.95
CA SER A 10 39.01 47.05 -49.97
C SER A 10 37.72 46.67 -49.29
N LYS A 11 36.81 47.64 -49.08
CA LYS A 11 35.41 47.33 -48.78
C LYS A 11 34.78 46.76 -50.03
N PHE A 12 34.46 45.49 -50.02
CA PHE A 12 33.67 44.86 -51.07
C PHE A 12 32.29 45.49 -51.07
N LYS A 13 31.78 45.93 -52.24
CA LYS A 13 30.41 46.35 -52.43
C LYS A 13 29.62 45.19 -53.03
N TYR A 14 28.65 44.73 -52.33
CA TYR A 14 27.68 43.73 -52.81
C TYR A 14 26.27 44.27 -52.68
N ASP A 15 25.33 43.67 -53.41
CA ASP A 15 23.92 44.01 -53.40
C ASP A 15 23.21 43.25 -52.29
N LYS A 16 22.98 43.93 -51.15
CA LYS A 16 22.34 43.38 -49.98
C LYS A 16 20.94 42.78 -50.28
N ALA A 17 20.14 43.47 -51.08
CA ALA A 17 18.78 42.98 -51.42
C ALA A 17 18.83 41.70 -52.27
N LYS A 18 19.89 41.55 -53.08
CA LYS A 18 20.12 40.32 -53.83
C LYS A 18 20.63 39.18 -52.96
N LEU A 19 21.44 39.48 -51.95
CA LEU A 19 21.87 38.53 -50.97
C LEU A 19 20.69 37.98 -50.14
N GLU A 20 19.88 38.86 -49.61
CA GLU A 20 18.67 38.51 -48.87
C GLU A 20 17.74 37.61 -49.71
N LYS A 21 17.50 37.96 -50.97
CA LYS A 21 16.70 37.15 -51.88
C LYS A 21 17.26 35.75 -52.10
N VAL A 22 18.57 35.62 -52.19
CA VAL A 22 19.27 34.34 -52.41
C VAL A 22 19.18 33.48 -51.13
N LEU A 23 19.41 34.09 -49.97
CA LEU A 23 19.33 33.40 -48.66
C LEU A 23 17.86 32.95 -48.42
N LYS A 24 16.88 33.83 -48.61
CA LYS A 24 15.47 33.48 -48.46
C LYS A 24 15.09 32.28 -49.32
N ARG A 25 15.47 32.29 -50.62
CA ARG A 25 15.15 31.18 -51.51
C ARG A 25 15.84 29.89 -51.13
N LYS A 26 17.07 29.94 -50.59
CA LYS A 26 17.84 28.74 -50.24
C LYS A 26 17.48 28.16 -48.87
N VAL A 27 17.06 28.97 -47.95
CA VAL A 27 16.86 28.59 -46.54
C VAL A 27 15.38 28.51 -46.17
N LEU A 28 14.53 29.40 -46.67
CA LEU A 28 13.10 29.40 -46.32
C LEU A 28 12.18 28.72 -47.38
N ASP A 29 12.50 28.94 -48.68
CA ASP A 29 11.70 28.40 -49.78
C ASP A 29 12.14 26.99 -50.19
N SER A 30 13.14 26.43 -49.53
CA SER A 30 13.64 25.09 -49.83
C SER A 30 12.65 24.05 -49.26
N GLN A 31 12.05 23.25 -50.13
CA GLN A 31 11.18 22.14 -49.75
C GLN A 31 11.88 21.02 -48.96
N SER A 32 13.16 21.18 -48.65
CA SER A 32 13.96 20.20 -47.95
C SER A 32 14.33 20.58 -46.51
N THR A 33 13.78 21.69 -45.99
CA THR A 33 14.02 22.08 -44.60
C THR A 33 13.36 21.07 -43.63
N LYS A 34 14.12 20.61 -42.66
CA LYS A 34 13.64 19.71 -41.62
C LYS A 34 13.53 20.45 -40.29
N ASP A 35 12.40 20.30 -39.62
CA ASP A 35 12.28 20.70 -38.23
C ASP A 35 13.20 19.81 -37.36
N PRO A 36 13.69 20.32 -36.23
CA PRO A 36 14.38 19.48 -35.24
C PRO A 36 13.38 18.47 -34.64
N GLU A 37 13.89 17.33 -34.25
CA GLU A 37 13.14 16.34 -33.49
C GLU A 37 13.65 16.35 -32.07
N ASP A 38 12.77 16.32 -31.08
CA ASP A 38 13.09 16.28 -29.66
C ASP A 38 13.70 14.93 -29.27
N ALA A 39 14.56 14.95 -28.25
CA ALA A 39 15.00 13.74 -27.60
C ALA A 39 13.82 13.09 -26.87
N TYR A 40 13.82 11.76 -26.76
CA TYR A 40 12.80 11.01 -26.04
C TYR A 40 13.38 9.77 -25.37
N ILE A 41 12.67 9.24 -24.38
CA ILE A 41 13.02 7.99 -23.72
C ILE A 41 12.26 6.85 -24.39
N LYS A 42 12.97 5.79 -24.75
CA LYS A 42 12.40 4.60 -25.39
C LYS A 42 12.62 3.37 -24.50
N LYS A 43 11.58 2.55 -24.30
CA LYS A 43 11.69 1.25 -23.67
C LYS A 43 12.36 0.25 -24.64
N GLY A 44 13.43 -0.41 -24.18
CA GLY A 44 14.12 -1.50 -24.88
C GLY A 44 13.42 -2.85 -24.71
N ASP A 45 13.90 -3.85 -25.43
CA ASP A 45 13.35 -5.22 -25.38
C ASP A 45 13.70 -5.97 -24.07
N ASP A 46 14.67 -5.45 -23.31
CA ASP A 46 15.16 -5.99 -22.04
C ASP A 46 14.60 -5.26 -20.81
N ASN A 47 13.47 -4.58 -20.98
CA ASN A 47 12.84 -3.69 -19.98
C ASN A 47 13.70 -2.47 -19.57
N SER A 48 14.88 -2.27 -20.15
CA SER A 48 15.65 -1.05 -19.93
C SER A 48 15.06 0.13 -20.70
N TYR A 49 15.34 1.34 -20.25
CA TYR A 49 15.01 2.57 -20.94
C TYR A 49 16.30 3.21 -21.47
N VAL A 50 16.24 3.75 -22.68
CA VAL A 50 17.35 4.44 -23.34
C VAL A 50 16.93 5.79 -23.86
N VAL A 51 17.82 6.78 -23.75
CA VAL A 51 17.59 8.10 -24.34
C VAL A 51 17.90 8.02 -25.82
N VAL A 52 16.92 8.35 -26.66
CA VAL A 52 17.13 8.60 -28.09
C VAL A 52 17.42 10.09 -28.24
N LYS A 53 18.59 10.40 -28.80
CA LYS A 53 19.05 11.78 -28.92
C LYS A 53 18.20 12.57 -29.91
N GLU A 54 18.07 13.85 -29.63
CA GLU A 54 17.49 14.83 -30.51
C GLU A 54 18.21 14.91 -31.84
N THR A 55 17.49 15.31 -32.86
CA THR A 55 18.11 15.67 -34.16
C THR A 55 18.00 17.17 -34.38
N THR A 56 19.10 17.76 -34.86
CA THR A 56 19.09 19.17 -35.27
C THR A 56 18.49 19.27 -36.66
N GLY A 57 17.50 20.14 -36.80
CA GLY A 57 16.94 20.52 -38.10
C GLY A 57 17.76 21.60 -38.78
N ASP A 58 17.34 21.96 -39.99
CA ASP A 58 17.82 23.10 -40.73
C ASP A 58 16.75 24.17 -41.01
N ALA A 59 15.59 24.02 -40.35
CA ALA A 59 14.51 25.01 -40.37
C ALA A 59 14.89 26.24 -39.55
N VAL A 60 14.70 27.42 -40.15
CA VAL A 60 15.00 28.72 -39.55
C VAL A 60 13.73 29.21 -38.80
N GLU A 61 13.94 29.82 -37.64
CA GLU A 61 12.87 30.55 -36.95
C GLU A 61 12.51 31.82 -37.74
N GLU A 62 11.22 32.04 -38.11
CA GLU A 62 10.81 33.13 -38.94
C GLU A 62 11.15 34.52 -38.38
N ASP A 63 11.11 34.67 -37.07
CA ASP A 63 11.43 35.91 -36.34
C ASP A 63 12.96 36.14 -36.23
N LYS A 64 13.80 35.16 -36.49
CA LYS A 64 15.27 35.25 -36.47
C LYS A 64 15.92 35.33 -37.86
N ILE A 65 15.14 35.48 -38.89
CA ILE A 65 15.68 35.57 -40.28
C ILE A 65 16.65 36.75 -40.44
N ASP A 66 16.41 37.86 -39.77
CA ASP A 66 17.27 39.05 -39.80
C ASP A 66 18.61 38.78 -39.14
N GLU A 67 18.68 37.85 -38.18
CA GLU A 67 19.94 37.42 -37.56
C GLU A 67 20.78 36.61 -38.55
N LEU A 68 20.19 35.76 -39.38
CA LEU A 68 20.87 35.05 -40.46
C LEU A 68 21.46 36.00 -41.45
N TYR A 69 20.68 37.01 -41.87
CA TYR A 69 21.17 38.05 -42.81
C TYR A 69 22.34 38.81 -42.22
N SER A 70 22.23 39.25 -40.98
CA SER A 70 23.26 39.97 -40.26
C SER A 70 24.52 39.15 -40.10
N TYR A 71 24.39 37.85 -39.76
CA TYR A 71 25.51 36.93 -39.66
C TYR A 71 26.29 36.80 -40.94
N VAL A 72 25.59 36.55 -42.07
CA VAL A 72 26.22 36.41 -43.39
C VAL A 72 26.87 37.73 -43.85
N GLU A 73 26.21 38.86 -43.64
CA GLU A 73 26.75 40.20 -43.97
C GLU A 73 28.05 40.44 -43.19
N ASN A 74 28.12 40.18 -41.93
CA ASN A 74 29.31 40.34 -41.08
C ASN A 74 30.45 39.47 -41.57
N GLN A 75 30.18 38.20 -41.94
CA GLN A 75 31.21 37.33 -42.48
C GLN A 75 31.79 37.82 -43.80
N ILE A 76 30.93 38.35 -44.70
CA ILE A 76 31.38 38.93 -45.98
C ILE A 76 32.18 40.19 -45.72
N ASP A 77 31.76 41.06 -44.84
CA ASP A 77 32.45 42.33 -44.49
C ASP A 77 33.83 42.06 -43.87
N ASP A 78 33.96 40.91 -43.13
CA ASP A 78 35.24 40.42 -42.57
C ASP A 78 36.13 39.70 -43.62
N GLY A 79 35.66 39.62 -44.89
CA GLY A 79 36.40 39.04 -46.00
C GLY A 79 36.23 37.51 -46.15
N SER A 80 35.29 36.91 -45.49
CA SER A 80 34.94 35.48 -45.61
C SER A 80 33.92 35.31 -46.73
N PHE A 81 34.31 34.57 -47.80
CA PHE A 81 33.41 34.30 -48.94
C PHE A 81 32.87 32.88 -48.96
N ASP A 82 33.35 32.04 -48.06
CA ASP A 82 32.80 30.72 -47.80
C ASP A 82 32.16 30.75 -46.39
N VAL A 83 30.89 31.03 -46.35
CA VAL A 83 30.12 31.27 -45.08
C VAL A 83 29.38 30.01 -44.72
N ASP A 84 29.75 29.44 -43.60
CA ASP A 84 29.01 28.33 -42.98
C ASP A 84 27.80 28.89 -42.20
N ILE A 85 26.62 28.86 -42.82
CA ILE A 85 25.38 29.38 -42.27
C ILE A 85 24.86 28.54 -41.10
N SER A 86 25.32 27.30 -40.90
CA SER A 86 24.92 26.47 -39.74
C SER A 86 25.34 27.05 -38.40
N LYS A 87 26.26 28.01 -38.40
CA LYS A 87 26.73 28.74 -37.21
C LYS A 87 25.93 29.98 -36.86
N ALA A 88 24.93 30.34 -37.68
CA ALA A 88 24.01 31.42 -37.36
C ALA A 88 23.00 30.93 -36.28
N ASP A 89 22.76 31.74 -35.25
CA ASP A 89 21.81 31.40 -34.16
C ASP A 89 20.40 31.72 -34.56
N CYS A 90 19.95 31.15 -35.65
CA CYS A 90 18.65 31.39 -36.26
C CYS A 90 17.82 30.12 -36.51
N TYR A 91 18.39 28.97 -36.25
CA TYR A 91 17.75 27.69 -36.51
C TYR A 91 16.84 27.29 -35.33
N LYS A 92 15.73 26.64 -35.65
CA LYS A 92 14.91 26.01 -34.65
C LYS A 92 15.74 24.99 -33.86
N LYS A 93 15.60 25.01 -32.55
CA LYS A 93 16.24 24.09 -31.63
C LYS A 93 15.24 23.08 -31.11
N PRO A 94 15.63 21.83 -30.84
CA PRO A 94 14.77 20.89 -30.15
C PRO A 94 14.40 21.45 -28.77
N ALA A 95 13.15 21.27 -28.35
CA ALA A 95 12.68 21.71 -27.06
C ALA A 95 13.21 20.80 -25.92
N ILE A 96 13.36 19.51 -26.23
CA ILE A 96 13.88 18.50 -25.31
C ILE A 96 15.19 17.96 -25.85
N THR A 97 16.25 18.02 -25.02
CA THR A 97 17.59 17.49 -25.36
C THR A 97 17.87 16.21 -24.58
N ALA A 98 18.81 15.41 -25.07
CA ALA A 98 19.24 14.17 -24.40
C ALA A 98 19.74 14.44 -22.97
N ASP A 99 20.45 15.54 -22.77
CA ASP A 99 20.97 15.92 -21.44
C ASP A 99 19.84 16.14 -20.41
N MET A 100 18.67 16.62 -20.86
CA MET A 100 17.48 16.82 -19.98
C MET A 100 16.87 15.48 -19.57
N LEU A 101 17.04 14.44 -20.36
CA LEU A 101 16.44 13.11 -20.16
C LEU A 101 17.36 12.10 -19.48
N GLU A 102 18.65 12.40 -19.28
CA GLU A 102 19.60 11.46 -18.67
C GLU A 102 19.19 11.06 -17.26
N GLU A 103 18.85 12.00 -16.38
CA GLU A 103 18.43 11.71 -15.01
C GLU A 103 17.04 11.04 -14.94
N PRO A 104 16.00 11.47 -15.67
CA PRO A 104 14.74 10.72 -15.77
C PRO A 104 14.93 9.28 -16.25
N CYS A 105 15.72 9.07 -17.29
CA CYS A 105 16.01 7.73 -17.82
C CYS A 105 16.73 6.85 -16.79
N LYS A 106 17.68 7.42 -16.06
CA LYS A 106 18.40 6.71 -14.99
C LYS A 106 17.46 6.33 -13.85
N LYS A 107 16.55 7.23 -13.44
CA LYS A 107 15.54 6.93 -12.43
C LYS A 107 14.64 5.77 -12.83
N LEU A 108 14.15 5.77 -14.08
CA LEU A 108 13.38 4.65 -14.63
C LEU A 108 14.16 3.33 -14.57
N ASN A 109 15.41 3.33 -15.01
CA ASN A 109 16.22 2.12 -14.98
C ASN A 109 16.53 1.63 -13.57
N ASN A 110 16.64 2.53 -12.59
CA ASN A 110 16.83 2.13 -11.20
C ASN A 110 15.64 1.34 -10.63
N LEU A 111 14.42 1.51 -11.19
CA LEU A 111 13.25 0.74 -10.77
C LEU A 111 13.39 -0.77 -11.01
N ASN A 112 14.23 -1.18 -11.98
CA ASN A 112 14.53 -2.60 -12.20
C ASN A 112 15.24 -3.26 -11.01
N ASP A 113 15.98 -2.47 -10.23
CA ASP A 113 16.79 -2.94 -9.11
C ASP A 113 16.04 -2.83 -7.76
N ILE A 114 14.79 -2.36 -7.77
CA ILE A 114 13.98 -2.23 -6.55
C ILE A 114 13.47 -3.60 -6.13
N GLU A 115 13.63 -3.88 -4.84
CA GLU A 115 13.04 -5.03 -4.17
C GLU A 115 12.29 -4.56 -2.91
N ILE A 116 10.99 -4.85 -2.85
CA ILE A 116 10.17 -4.61 -1.66
C ILE A 116 9.80 -5.98 -1.09
N THR A 117 10.42 -6.34 0.02
CA THR A 117 10.21 -7.62 0.69
C THR A 117 9.26 -7.45 1.87
N PHE A 118 8.13 -8.13 1.81
CA PHE A 118 7.15 -8.20 2.90
C PHE A 118 7.42 -9.41 3.80
N ASP A 119 7.55 -9.15 5.11
CA ASP A 119 7.73 -10.17 6.13
C ASP A 119 6.35 -10.62 6.70
N PHE A 120 6.04 -11.88 6.54
CA PHE A 120 4.85 -12.54 7.13
C PHE A 120 5.22 -13.43 8.33
N ILE A 121 6.40 -13.23 8.92
CA ILE A 121 6.92 -13.93 10.12
C ILE A 121 7.45 -15.33 9.80
N TYR A 122 6.68 -16.18 9.16
CA TYR A 122 7.12 -17.54 8.79
C TYR A 122 7.61 -17.65 7.35
N THR A 123 7.41 -16.62 6.55
CA THR A 123 7.83 -16.52 5.15
C THR A 123 7.91 -15.07 4.72
N THR A 124 8.53 -14.82 3.59
CA THR A 124 8.60 -13.51 2.96
C THR A 124 8.08 -13.56 1.54
N GLU A 125 7.55 -12.45 1.04
CA GLU A 125 7.21 -12.24 -0.37
C GLU A 125 7.94 -11.01 -0.88
N THR A 126 8.60 -11.13 -2.02
CA THR A 126 9.35 -10.03 -2.62
C THR A 126 8.70 -9.56 -3.91
N LEU A 127 8.31 -8.30 -3.93
CA LEU A 127 7.95 -7.57 -5.13
C LEU A 127 9.22 -7.10 -5.80
N THR A 128 9.49 -7.59 -7.01
CA THR A 128 10.71 -7.31 -7.75
C THR A 128 10.52 -6.16 -8.74
N GLY A 129 11.63 -5.54 -9.13
CA GLY A 129 11.67 -4.51 -10.15
C GLY A 129 11.03 -4.93 -11.48
N ASP A 130 11.19 -6.18 -11.91
CA ASP A 130 10.52 -6.69 -13.11
C ASP A 130 9.00 -6.54 -13.05
N THR A 131 8.40 -6.85 -11.91
CA THR A 131 6.94 -6.69 -11.71
C THR A 131 6.57 -5.21 -11.64
N ILE A 132 7.39 -4.39 -10.94
CA ILE A 132 7.18 -2.94 -10.83
C ILE A 132 7.21 -2.28 -12.21
N MET A 133 8.14 -2.67 -13.07
CA MET A 133 8.28 -2.11 -14.42
C MET A 133 7.06 -2.34 -15.32
N ASP A 134 6.28 -3.38 -15.07
CA ASP A 134 5.00 -3.61 -15.76
C ASP A 134 3.89 -2.66 -15.30
N TRP A 135 4.08 -1.97 -14.18
CA TRP A 135 3.14 -1.00 -13.62
C TRP A 135 3.47 0.44 -13.99
N ILE A 136 4.66 0.66 -14.58
CA ILE A 136 5.13 2.00 -14.92
C ILE A 136 4.55 2.46 -16.25
N THR A 137 3.96 3.64 -16.24
CA THR A 137 3.59 4.39 -17.43
C THR A 137 4.46 5.63 -17.51
N PHE A 138 5.19 5.74 -18.61
CA PHE A 138 6.02 6.91 -18.92
C PHE A 138 5.36 7.70 -20.03
N ASP A 139 5.23 9.02 -19.87
CA ASP A 139 4.72 9.91 -20.89
C ASP A 139 5.88 10.31 -21.81
N GLU A 140 5.96 9.69 -22.99
CA GLU A 140 6.99 9.95 -23.98
C GLU A 140 6.96 11.40 -24.51
N ASP A 141 5.79 12.03 -24.49
CA ASP A 141 5.60 13.42 -24.96
C ASP A 141 5.91 14.45 -23.84
N ASN A 142 5.97 14.02 -22.59
CA ASN A 142 6.24 14.87 -21.42
C ASN A 142 7.28 14.22 -20.49
N ALA A 143 8.47 14.06 -21.00
CA ALA A 143 9.58 13.42 -20.29
C ALA A 143 9.99 14.10 -18.97
N GLU A 144 9.67 15.40 -18.80
CA GLU A 144 9.93 16.14 -17.56
C GLU A 144 8.95 15.75 -16.43
N ALA A 145 7.75 15.26 -16.78
CA ALA A 145 6.75 14.84 -15.80
C ALA A 145 7.12 13.54 -15.06
N GLY A 146 8.10 12.81 -15.58
CA GLY A 146 8.54 11.54 -14.98
C GLY A 146 7.65 10.37 -15.38
N TYR A 147 7.40 9.47 -14.43
CA TYR A 147 6.55 8.29 -14.64
C TYR A 147 5.41 8.27 -13.62
N THR A 148 4.37 7.50 -13.95
CA THR A 148 3.28 7.20 -13.04
C THR A 148 3.24 5.70 -12.77
N VAL A 149 2.83 5.34 -11.55
CA VAL A 149 2.59 3.96 -11.15
C VAL A 149 1.12 3.62 -11.39
N ASP A 150 0.85 2.49 -12.02
CA ASP A 150 -0.50 1.95 -12.18
C ASP A 150 -0.97 1.40 -10.82
N GLU A 151 -1.75 2.23 -10.10
CA GLU A 151 -2.25 1.89 -8.76
C GLU A 151 -3.20 0.68 -8.77
N ASP A 152 -3.92 0.43 -9.87
CA ASP A 152 -4.83 -0.71 -9.99
C ASP A 152 -4.02 -2.03 -9.99
N LYS A 153 -2.87 -2.05 -10.65
CA LYS A 153 -1.96 -3.22 -10.64
C LYS A 153 -1.27 -3.40 -9.30
N ALA A 154 -0.84 -2.30 -8.66
CA ALA A 154 -0.30 -2.34 -7.31
C ALA A 154 -1.34 -2.86 -6.31
N MET A 155 -2.59 -2.42 -6.41
CA MET A 155 -3.70 -2.91 -5.60
C MET A 155 -3.97 -4.40 -5.84
N ALA A 156 -3.99 -4.85 -7.10
CA ALA A 156 -4.18 -6.27 -7.41
C ALA A 156 -3.09 -7.16 -6.79
N TYR A 157 -1.83 -6.69 -6.77
CA TYR A 157 -0.75 -7.40 -6.07
C TYR A 157 -0.99 -7.47 -4.56
N VAL A 158 -1.49 -6.40 -3.94
CA VAL A 158 -1.81 -6.38 -2.50
C VAL A 158 -3.02 -7.26 -2.18
N GLU A 159 -4.02 -7.32 -3.06
CA GLU A 159 -5.15 -8.25 -2.95
C GLU A 159 -4.66 -9.71 -2.95
N ASP A 160 -3.72 -10.05 -3.83
CA ASP A 160 -3.09 -11.38 -3.85
C ASP A 160 -2.33 -11.69 -2.55
N LEU A 161 -1.63 -10.70 -1.97
CA LEU A 161 -1.00 -10.87 -0.66
C LEU A 161 -2.03 -11.10 0.44
N ALA A 162 -3.13 -10.33 0.45
CA ALA A 162 -4.20 -10.50 1.42
C ALA A 162 -4.88 -11.87 1.29
N ASP A 163 -5.14 -12.33 0.07
CA ASP A 163 -5.71 -13.65 -0.18
C ASP A 163 -4.82 -14.79 0.34
N LYS A 164 -3.51 -14.65 0.23
CA LYS A 164 -2.54 -15.65 0.70
C LYS A 164 -2.33 -15.61 2.21
N TYR A 165 -2.25 -14.42 2.80
CA TYR A 165 -1.68 -14.23 4.13
C TYR A 165 -2.66 -13.73 5.18
N ASP A 166 -3.83 -13.21 4.82
CA ASP A 166 -4.85 -12.89 5.80
C ASP A 166 -5.42 -14.13 6.45
N THR A 167 -5.61 -14.05 7.76
CA THR A 167 -6.27 -15.08 8.55
C THR A 167 -7.56 -14.59 9.18
N PHE A 168 -7.77 -13.26 9.25
CA PHE A 168 -9.05 -12.68 9.62
C PHE A 168 -10.12 -13.05 8.61
N GLY A 169 -11.30 -13.44 9.07
CA GLY A 169 -12.41 -13.88 8.22
C GLY A 169 -12.28 -15.31 7.67
N LYS A 170 -11.19 -16.02 7.96
CA LYS A 170 -11.00 -17.39 7.49
C LYS A 170 -11.51 -18.41 8.51
N ASP A 171 -11.99 -19.54 8.02
CA ASP A 171 -12.35 -20.71 8.83
C ASP A 171 -11.08 -21.34 9.42
N ARG A 172 -11.21 -21.92 10.61
CA ARG A 172 -10.09 -22.58 11.31
C ARG A 172 -10.42 -23.98 11.73
N GLU A 173 -9.56 -24.92 11.40
CA GLU A 173 -9.59 -26.26 12.01
C GLU A 173 -9.10 -26.17 13.46
N PHE A 174 -9.97 -26.52 14.40
CA PHE A 174 -9.69 -26.43 15.82
C PHE A 174 -9.94 -27.77 16.52
N LYS A 175 -8.91 -28.23 17.24
CA LYS A 175 -9.01 -29.44 18.05
C LYS A 175 -9.59 -29.11 19.42
N THR A 176 -10.86 -29.37 19.59
CA THR A 176 -11.58 -29.09 20.82
C THR A 176 -11.23 -30.06 21.94
N THR A 177 -11.53 -29.66 23.18
CA THR A 177 -11.33 -30.49 24.39
C THR A 177 -12.24 -31.75 24.39
N LYS A 178 -13.46 -31.65 23.86
CA LYS A 178 -14.49 -32.71 24.01
C LYS A 178 -15.01 -33.30 22.71
N ARG A 179 -14.95 -32.56 21.58
CA ARG A 179 -15.67 -32.97 20.36
C ARG A 179 -14.74 -33.37 19.20
N GLY A 180 -13.41 -33.55 19.46
CA GLY A 180 -12.45 -33.78 18.38
C GLY A 180 -12.14 -32.51 17.59
N THR A 181 -11.75 -32.65 16.35
CA THR A 181 -11.47 -31.51 15.47
C THR A 181 -12.74 -31.06 14.79
N ILE A 182 -13.00 -29.77 14.84
CA ILE A 182 -14.13 -29.10 14.17
C ILE A 182 -13.64 -27.90 13.37
N THR A 183 -14.38 -27.52 12.35
CA THR A 183 -14.17 -26.23 11.67
C THR A 183 -14.92 -25.15 12.42
N ILE A 184 -14.23 -24.10 12.85
CA ILE A 184 -14.85 -22.90 13.42
C ILE A 184 -14.76 -21.81 12.38
N SER A 185 -15.92 -21.41 11.86
CA SER A 185 -16.02 -20.23 11.00
C SER A 185 -15.77 -18.96 11.81
N GLU A 186 -15.15 -17.96 11.20
CA GLU A 186 -14.89 -16.66 11.84
C GLU A 186 -16.18 -16.05 12.42
N GLY A 187 -17.28 -16.17 11.71
CA GLY A 187 -18.59 -15.69 12.16
C GLY A 187 -18.60 -14.18 12.42
N GLN A 188 -18.77 -13.79 13.69
CA GLN A 188 -18.64 -12.41 14.16
C GLN A 188 -17.34 -12.20 14.94
N GLY A 189 -16.35 -13.05 14.69
CA GLY A 189 -15.05 -12.99 15.33
C GLY A 189 -14.26 -11.75 14.97
N CYS A 190 -13.15 -11.59 15.66
CA CYS A 190 -12.29 -10.43 15.49
C CYS A 190 -10.80 -10.81 15.69
N TYR A 191 -10.50 -12.09 15.52
CA TYR A 191 -9.13 -12.61 15.64
C TYR A 191 -8.56 -12.92 14.27
N GLY A 192 -7.33 -12.52 14.04
CA GLY A 192 -6.61 -12.82 12.81
C GLY A 192 -5.76 -11.65 12.36
N TRP A 193 -4.98 -11.91 11.34
CA TRP A 193 -4.19 -10.93 10.61
C TRP A 193 -5.03 -10.40 9.46
N TRP A 194 -5.13 -9.09 9.34
CA TRP A 194 -5.89 -8.43 8.29
C TRP A 194 -5.11 -7.27 7.70
N ILE A 195 -4.69 -7.42 6.46
CA ILE A 195 -3.95 -6.41 5.72
C ILE A 195 -4.88 -5.24 5.38
N ASP A 196 -4.46 -4.03 5.71
CA ASP A 196 -5.05 -2.79 5.20
C ASP A 196 -4.54 -2.62 3.75
N GLN A 197 -5.33 -3.12 2.81
CA GLN A 197 -4.94 -3.20 1.41
C GLN A 197 -4.62 -1.82 0.83
N GLN A 198 -5.45 -0.81 1.15
CA GLN A 198 -5.20 0.55 0.65
C GLN A 198 -3.88 1.11 1.17
N LYS A 199 -3.64 1.04 2.48
CA LYS A 199 -2.40 1.57 3.05
C LYS A 199 -1.16 0.78 2.64
N THR A 200 -1.30 -0.50 2.38
CA THR A 200 -0.18 -1.30 1.86
C THR A 200 0.11 -0.96 0.41
N CYS A 201 -0.93 -0.71 -0.40
CA CYS A 201 -0.80 -0.19 -1.76
C CYS A 201 -0.12 1.20 -1.76
N ASP A 202 -0.61 2.13 -0.92
CA ASP A 202 -0.03 3.46 -0.78
C ASP A 202 1.47 3.38 -0.39
N LEU A 203 1.84 2.45 0.49
CA LEU A 203 3.22 2.20 0.87
C LEU A 203 4.08 1.72 -0.31
N ILE A 204 3.56 0.80 -1.13
CA ILE A 204 4.27 0.32 -2.32
C ILE A 204 4.48 1.47 -3.30
N VAL A 205 3.43 2.23 -3.62
CA VAL A 205 3.49 3.36 -4.56
C VAL A 205 4.52 4.40 -4.08
N ASP A 206 4.48 4.76 -2.79
CA ASP A 206 5.43 5.72 -2.20
C ASP A 206 6.90 5.24 -2.31
N LEU A 207 7.16 3.96 -2.06
CA LEU A 207 8.49 3.37 -2.19
C LEU A 207 8.97 3.36 -3.66
N VAL A 208 8.08 3.00 -4.59
CA VAL A 208 8.37 2.99 -6.03
C VAL A 208 8.64 4.42 -6.54
N GLU A 209 7.82 5.40 -6.16
CA GLU A 209 8.02 6.80 -6.54
C GLU A 209 9.33 7.39 -6.01
N LYS A 210 9.77 6.94 -4.82
CA LYS A 210 11.06 7.31 -4.24
C LYS A 210 12.26 6.55 -4.83
N GLY A 211 12.01 5.44 -5.52
CA GLY A 211 13.05 4.56 -6.01
C GLY A 211 13.78 3.81 -4.88
N GLU A 212 13.05 3.43 -3.82
CA GLU A 212 13.63 2.83 -2.60
C GLU A 212 13.24 1.36 -2.47
N SER A 213 14.23 0.50 -2.19
CA SER A 213 14.00 -0.86 -1.73
C SER A 213 13.69 -0.88 -0.24
N ALA A 214 12.89 -1.86 0.21
CA ALA A 214 12.54 -1.99 1.62
C ALA A 214 12.34 -3.45 2.04
N GLU A 215 12.67 -3.73 3.30
CA GLU A 215 12.20 -4.91 4.02
C GLU A 215 11.21 -4.43 5.08
N THR A 216 9.96 -4.85 5.00
CA THR A 216 8.88 -4.32 5.85
C THR A 216 7.80 -5.37 6.09
N GLU A 217 6.90 -5.10 7.03
CA GLU A 217 5.63 -5.83 7.14
C GLU A 217 4.56 -5.11 6.29
N PRO A 218 3.52 -5.81 5.80
CA PRO A 218 2.36 -5.12 5.26
C PRO A 218 1.71 -4.25 6.35
N VAL A 219 0.99 -3.23 5.95
CA VAL A 219 0.23 -2.41 6.90
C VAL A 219 -1.01 -3.21 7.30
N TYR A 220 -1.20 -3.42 8.60
CA TYR A 220 -2.38 -4.12 9.09
C TYR A 220 -3.50 -3.14 9.44
N TYR A 221 -4.74 -3.61 9.26
CA TYR A 221 -5.93 -2.80 9.51
C TYR A 221 -6.03 -2.41 10.99
N VAL A 222 -6.30 -1.13 11.23
CA VAL A 222 -6.58 -0.59 12.55
C VAL A 222 -8.02 -0.08 12.58
N ASN A 223 -8.81 -0.57 13.53
CA ASN A 223 -10.19 -0.10 13.69
C ASN A 223 -10.18 1.38 14.13
N PRO A 224 -10.79 2.30 13.36
CA PRO A 224 -10.73 3.73 13.66
C PRO A 224 -11.46 4.12 14.96
N ASP A 225 -12.49 3.36 15.35
CA ASP A 225 -13.32 3.68 16.53
C ASP A 225 -12.68 3.23 17.85
N SER A 226 -11.74 2.28 17.80
CA SER A 226 -11.19 1.64 18.99
C SER A 226 -9.66 1.56 19.02
N ALA A 227 -8.99 2.00 17.93
CA ALA A 227 -7.55 1.88 17.73
C ALA A 227 -7.02 0.42 17.84
N TYR A 228 -7.87 -0.58 17.60
CA TYR A 228 -7.45 -1.98 17.59
C TYR A 228 -6.79 -2.33 16.26
N GLU A 229 -5.59 -2.86 16.36
CA GLU A 229 -4.85 -3.42 15.25
C GLU A 229 -5.26 -4.89 15.04
N TYR A 230 -5.57 -5.25 13.80
CA TYR A 230 -5.88 -6.64 13.42
C TYR A 230 -4.59 -7.41 13.14
N THR A 231 -3.87 -7.62 14.22
CA THR A 231 -2.68 -8.47 14.30
C THR A 231 -2.84 -9.45 15.46
N CYS A 232 -2.00 -10.47 15.50
CA CYS A 232 -1.95 -11.44 16.58
C CYS A 232 -0.51 -11.57 17.09
N ASN A 233 -0.30 -12.42 18.09
CA ASN A 233 1.04 -12.68 18.58
C ASN A 233 1.89 -13.33 17.47
N LYS A 234 2.98 -12.67 17.10
CA LYS A 234 3.91 -13.10 16.06
C LYS A 234 4.48 -14.50 16.30
N ASP A 235 4.78 -14.83 17.55
CA ASP A 235 5.33 -16.14 17.93
C ASP A 235 4.39 -17.32 17.66
N TRP A 236 3.10 -17.02 17.40
CA TRP A 236 2.09 -18.05 17.13
C TRP A 236 1.78 -18.22 15.65
N ARG A 237 2.28 -17.33 14.81
CA ARG A 237 2.01 -17.36 13.38
C ARG A 237 2.92 -18.37 12.67
N THR A 238 2.31 -19.33 12.00
CA THR A 238 2.96 -20.36 11.18
C THR A 238 2.24 -20.49 9.86
N ALA A 239 2.74 -21.31 8.95
CA ALA A 239 2.08 -21.59 7.68
C ALA A 239 0.67 -22.22 7.86
N ASP A 240 0.48 -23.01 8.93
CA ASP A 240 -0.74 -23.79 9.14
C ASP A 240 -1.77 -23.08 10.05
N LYS A 241 -1.29 -22.18 10.94
CA LYS A 241 -2.17 -21.55 11.93
C LYS A 241 -1.60 -20.23 12.44
N ASP A 242 -2.50 -19.39 12.96
CA ASP A 242 -2.21 -18.07 13.50
C ASP A 242 -2.37 -17.99 15.04
N TYR A 243 -2.56 -19.12 15.71
CA TYR A 243 -2.71 -19.21 17.17
C TYR A 243 -1.78 -20.25 17.76
N GLY A 244 -1.34 -20.00 19.00
CA GLY A 244 -0.45 -20.89 19.75
C GLY A 244 -1.20 -21.95 20.56
N ASN A 245 -0.53 -22.38 21.63
CA ASN A 245 -1.10 -23.35 22.58
C ASN A 245 -1.66 -22.67 23.85
N THR A 246 -1.83 -21.32 23.82
CA THR A 246 -2.43 -20.53 24.88
C THR A 246 -3.71 -19.91 24.34
N TYR A 247 -4.87 -20.35 24.82
CA TYR A 247 -6.18 -19.88 24.32
C TYR A 247 -7.29 -20.17 25.32
N ILE A 248 -8.42 -19.48 25.16
CA ILE A 248 -9.68 -19.79 25.79
C ILE A 248 -10.56 -20.55 24.79
N GLU A 249 -11.11 -21.67 25.22
CA GLU A 249 -12.09 -22.46 24.47
C GLU A 249 -13.44 -22.39 25.17
N VAL A 250 -14.51 -22.07 24.41
CA VAL A 250 -15.87 -21.96 24.93
C VAL A 250 -16.80 -22.83 24.11
N ASP A 251 -17.23 -23.93 24.67
CA ASP A 251 -18.28 -24.79 24.15
C ASP A 251 -19.64 -24.25 24.57
N LEU A 252 -20.31 -23.55 23.68
CA LEU A 252 -21.63 -22.93 23.93
C LEU A 252 -22.75 -23.96 24.07
N THR A 253 -22.58 -25.15 23.50
CA THR A 253 -23.56 -26.25 23.72
C THR A 253 -23.37 -26.92 25.05
N ALA A 254 -22.11 -27.20 25.43
CA ALA A 254 -21.80 -27.76 26.73
C ALA A 254 -21.91 -26.75 27.88
N GLN A 255 -21.99 -25.46 27.56
CA GLN A 255 -21.99 -24.36 28.53
C GLN A 255 -20.78 -24.43 29.44
N HIS A 256 -19.62 -24.65 28.84
CA HIS A 256 -18.34 -24.81 29.55
C HIS A 256 -17.20 -24.07 28.86
N LEU A 257 -16.28 -23.55 29.65
CA LEU A 257 -15.09 -22.83 29.24
C LEU A 257 -13.86 -23.52 29.79
N TRP A 258 -12.82 -23.68 28.92
CA TRP A 258 -11.48 -24.10 29.28
C TRP A 258 -10.46 -23.03 28.92
N TYR A 259 -9.49 -22.82 29.78
CA TYR A 259 -8.32 -22.01 29.47
C TYR A 259 -7.05 -22.87 29.48
N TYR A 260 -6.40 -22.87 28.35
CA TYR A 260 -5.11 -23.51 28.15
C TYR A 260 -3.99 -22.46 28.18
N LYS A 261 -2.92 -22.75 28.90
CA LYS A 261 -1.67 -21.99 28.87
C LYS A 261 -0.56 -22.94 28.50
N ASP A 262 0.16 -22.64 27.41
CA ASP A 262 1.26 -23.45 26.88
C ASP A 262 0.87 -24.93 26.70
N GLY A 263 -0.35 -25.18 26.23
CA GLY A 263 -0.91 -26.51 26.00
C GLY A 263 -1.40 -27.25 27.26
N LYS A 264 -1.37 -26.59 28.42
CA LYS A 264 -1.81 -27.19 29.70
C LYS A 264 -3.14 -26.55 30.13
N LEU A 265 -4.14 -27.38 30.45
CA LEU A 265 -5.36 -26.92 31.07
C LEU A 265 -5.03 -26.27 32.43
N THR A 266 -5.35 -24.99 32.56
CA THR A 266 -4.99 -24.17 33.71
C THR A 266 -6.23 -23.69 34.49
N MET A 267 -7.35 -23.47 33.82
CA MET A 267 -8.60 -23.08 34.45
C MET A 267 -9.76 -23.61 33.61
N GLU A 268 -10.83 -23.98 34.27
CA GLU A 268 -12.11 -24.32 33.64
C GLU A 268 -13.30 -23.76 34.45
N SER A 269 -14.44 -23.59 33.80
CA SER A 269 -15.62 -23.03 34.41
C SER A 269 -16.88 -23.43 33.65
N ASP A 270 -17.91 -23.80 34.38
CA ASP A 270 -19.28 -23.73 33.86
C ASP A 270 -19.66 -22.27 33.62
N ILE A 271 -20.46 -22.01 32.59
CA ILE A 271 -20.83 -20.68 32.11
C ILE A 271 -22.35 -20.60 31.88
N VAL A 272 -22.86 -19.38 31.65
CA VAL A 272 -24.18 -19.16 31.05
C VAL A 272 -24.02 -18.18 29.88
N SER A 273 -24.23 -18.66 28.66
CA SER A 273 -24.17 -17.87 27.42
C SER A 273 -25.50 -17.14 27.16
N GLY A 274 -25.57 -16.48 26.00
CA GLY A 274 -26.79 -15.77 25.56
C GLY A 274 -28.01 -16.65 25.43
N TYR A 275 -29.18 -16.10 25.78
CA TYR A 275 -30.46 -16.73 25.49
C TYR A 275 -30.62 -16.93 23.98
N PRO A 276 -31.08 -18.10 23.51
CA PRO A 276 -31.14 -18.41 22.07
C PRO A 276 -32.30 -17.65 21.38
N SER A 277 -32.19 -16.33 21.31
CA SER A 277 -33.02 -15.44 20.51
C SER A 277 -32.18 -14.69 19.49
N LYS A 278 -32.80 -14.04 18.51
CA LYS A 278 -32.09 -13.27 17.46
C LYS A 278 -31.22 -12.16 18.05
N SER A 279 -31.62 -11.54 19.16
CA SER A 279 -30.97 -10.38 19.76
C SER A 279 -30.05 -10.71 20.94
N ARG A 280 -30.11 -11.94 21.48
CA ARG A 280 -29.39 -12.31 22.70
C ARG A 280 -28.46 -13.52 22.54
N ASN A 281 -28.49 -14.20 21.39
CA ASN A 281 -27.62 -15.34 21.16
C ASN A 281 -26.14 -14.96 21.21
N THR A 282 -25.32 -15.81 21.83
CA THR A 282 -23.86 -15.67 21.73
C THR A 282 -23.42 -16.21 20.38
N PRO A 283 -22.83 -15.39 19.49
CA PRO A 283 -22.35 -15.88 18.20
C PRO A 283 -21.10 -16.75 18.37
N GLY A 284 -21.02 -17.81 17.59
CA GLY A 284 -19.78 -18.54 17.39
C GLY A 284 -18.77 -17.70 16.63
N GLY A 285 -17.50 -18.07 16.72
CA GLY A 285 -16.42 -17.39 16.01
C GLY A 285 -15.09 -17.47 16.76
N VAL A 286 -14.07 -16.81 16.18
CA VAL A 286 -12.77 -16.71 16.80
C VAL A 286 -12.50 -15.25 17.19
N TYR A 287 -12.33 -15.06 18.46
CA TYR A 287 -12.20 -13.76 19.10
C TYR A 287 -10.85 -13.62 19.77
N LYS A 288 -10.54 -12.43 20.34
CA LYS A 288 -9.42 -12.26 21.25
C LYS A 288 -9.78 -11.42 22.46
N LEU A 289 -9.07 -11.60 23.55
CA LEU A 289 -9.21 -10.77 24.72
C LEU A 289 -8.65 -9.36 24.43
N TRP A 290 -9.57 -8.39 24.24
CA TRP A 290 -9.23 -7.05 23.78
C TRP A 290 -8.80 -6.10 24.89
N TYR A 291 -9.67 -5.95 25.89
CA TYR A 291 -9.40 -5.10 27.04
C TYR A 291 -10.12 -5.61 28.28
N LYS A 292 -9.70 -5.13 29.42
CA LYS A 292 -10.23 -5.52 30.72
C LYS A 292 -10.56 -4.27 31.53
N GLU A 293 -11.68 -4.33 32.25
CA GLU A 293 -12.13 -3.24 33.10
C GLU A 293 -12.66 -3.77 34.42
N LYS A 294 -12.38 -3.08 35.51
CA LYS A 294 -12.85 -3.45 36.84
C LYS A 294 -13.98 -2.51 37.25
N GLY A 295 -15.08 -3.08 37.75
CA GLY A 295 -16.19 -2.30 38.26
C GLY A 295 -16.96 -1.58 37.13
N LYS A 296 -17.53 -2.37 36.19
CA LYS A 296 -18.24 -1.84 35.02
C LYS A 296 -19.76 -2.04 35.15
N THR A 297 -20.53 -1.06 34.72
CA THR A 297 -21.95 -1.24 34.49
C THR A 297 -22.23 -1.49 33.03
N LEU A 298 -22.59 -2.72 32.69
CA LEU A 298 -23.00 -3.13 31.35
C LEU A 298 -24.40 -2.61 31.05
N ARG A 299 -24.58 -1.87 29.98
CA ARG A 299 -25.88 -1.30 29.57
C ARG A 299 -26.16 -1.71 28.13
N GLY A 300 -27.42 -2.01 27.85
CA GLY A 300 -27.86 -2.37 26.53
C GLY A 300 -29.36 -2.50 26.45
N SER A 301 -29.86 -2.91 25.28
CA SER A 301 -31.25 -3.23 25.02
C SER A 301 -31.33 -4.48 24.17
N ALA A 302 -32.14 -5.45 24.55
CA ALA A 302 -32.41 -6.66 23.79
C ALA A 302 -33.86 -7.11 24.04
N ASP A 303 -34.51 -7.71 23.05
CA ASP A 303 -35.89 -8.15 23.08
C ASP A 303 -36.87 -7.03 23.55
N GLY A 304 -36.55 -5.75 23.22
CA GLY A 304 -37.34 -4.58 23.57
C GLY A 304 -37.20 -4.12 25.03
N GLN A 305 -36.30 -4.70 25.81
CA GLN A 305 -36.03 -4.35 27.21
C GLN A 305 -34.62 -3.81 27.39
N SER A 306 -34.49 -2.70 28.12
CA SER A 306 -33.21 -2.15 28.53
C SER A 306 -32.71 -2.83 29.81
N TYR A 307 -31.40 -3.03 29.89
CA TYR A 307 -30.76 -3.58 31.07
C TYR A 307 -29.57 -2.72 31.52
N ALA A 308 -29.27 -2.83 32.82
CA ALA A 308 -28.08 -2.26 33.44
C ALA A 308 -27.59 -3.24 34.50
N SER A 309 -26.45 -3.89 34.27
CA SER A 309 -25.89 -4.90 35.16
C SER A 309 -24.48 -4.51 35.58
N TYR A 310 -24.25 -4.38 36.89
CA TYR A 310 -22.90 -4.15 37.41
C TYR A 310 -22.16 -5.45 37.48
N VAL A 311 -20.84 -5.42 37.07
CA VAL A 311 -19.93 -6.54 37.13
C VAL A 311 -18.60 -6.06 37.72
N ASP A 312 -17.95 -6.92 38.52
CA ASP A 312 -16.67 -6.61 39.14
C ASP A 312 -15.52 -6.73 38.14
N TYR A 313 -15.61 -7.69 37.21
CA TYR A 313 -14.57 -8.00 36.23
C TYR A 313 -15.20 -8.13 34.85
N TRP A 314 -14.88 -7.16 33.99
CA TRP A 314 -15.24 -7.16 32.58
C TRP A 314 -14.01 -7.52 31.73
N ASN A 315 -14.11 -8.57 30.93
CA ASN A 315 -13.09 -9.01 30.00
C ASN A 315 -13.70 -9.04 28.59
N ASN A 316 -13.49 -7.98 27.83
CA ASN A 316 -14.05 -7.85 26.50
C ASN A 316 -13.34 -8.75 25.51
N VAL A 317 -14.10 -9.46 24.67
CA VAL A 317 -13.53 -10.36 23.66
C VAL A 317 -13.95 -10.03 22.23
N SER A 318 -14.82 -9.04 22.05
CA SER A 318 -15.35 -8.71 20.73
C SER A 318 -15.50 -7.22 20.50
N THR A 319 -15.59 -6.82 19.24
CA THR A 319 -15.91 -5.44 18.82
C THR A 319 -17.39 -5.11 18.96
N ILE A 320 -18.26 -6.13 19.13
CA ILE A 320 -19.71 -5.98 19.26
C ILE A 320 -20.23 -6.00 20.71
N GLY A 321 -19.32 -5.86 21.69
CA GLY A 321 -19.70 -5.75 23.09
C GLY A 321 -19.92 -7.09 23.82
N ILE A 322 -19.44 -8.20 23.30
CA ILE A 322 -19.43 -9.49 24.01
C ILE A 322 -18.18 -9.58 24.88
N GLY A 323 -18.36 -10.08 26.08
CA GLY A 323 -17.26 -10.28 27.03
C GLY A 323 -17.52 -11.43 28.00
N LEU A 324 -16.47 -11.79 28.71
CA LEU A 324 -16.44 -12.75 29.82
C LEU A 324 -16.52 -11.95 31.12
N HIS A 325 -17.56 -12.18 31.97
CA HIS A 325 -17.71 -11.40 33.19
C HIS A 325 -18.40 -12.19 34.32
N ASP A 326 -18.22 -11.74 35.54
CA ASP A 326 -18.92 -12.29 36.67
C ASP A 326 -20.43 -11.97 36.60
N ALA A 327 -21.23 -12.89 37.16
CA ALA A 327 -22.67 -12.78 37.15
C ALA A 327 -23.25 -13.27 38.50
N SER A 328 -23.20 -12.41 39.51
CA SER A 328 -23.70 -12.70 40.86
C SER A 328 -25.16 -13.09 40.89
N TRP A 329 -25.97 -12.56 39.97
CA TRP A 329 -27.41 -12.89 39.84
C TRP A 329 -27.69 -14.34 39.44
N GLN A 330 -26.71 -15.09 38.97
CA GLN A 330 -26.86 -16.51 38.69
C GLN A 330 -26.92 -17.36 39.95
N ASN A 331 -26.64 -16.79 41.12
CA ASN A 331 -26.70 -17.45 42.43
C ASN A 331 -25.95 -18.79 42.48
N GLY A 332 -24.75 -18.86 41.86
CA GLY A 332 -23.92 -20.04 41.78
C GLY A 332 -24.41 -21.13 40.81
N ASN A 333 -25.46 -20.87 40.05
CA ASN A 333 -25.98 -21.83 39.09
C ASN A 333 -25.45 -21.50 37.67
N PHE A 334 -24.49 -22.24 37.22
CA PHE A 334 -23.88 -22.13 35.89
C PHE A 334 -23.96 -23.48 35.16
N GLY A 335 -23.82 -23.46 33.86
CA GLY A 335 -23.80 -24.66 33.01
C GLY A 335 -25.19 -25.19 32.62
N GLY A 336 -25.19 -26.30 31.92
CA GLY A 336 -26.40 -27.05 31.50
C GLY A 336 -27.35 -26.22 30.61
N GLU A 337 -28.64 -26.41 30.81
CA GLU A 337 -29.68 -25.78 29.99
C GLU A 337 -30.09 -24.36 30.45
N ARG A 338 -29.35 -23.78 31.41
CA ARG A 338 -29.70 -22.50 32.04
C ARG A 338 -29.77 -21.34 31.05
N TYR A 339 -28.95 -21.33 30.04
CA TYR A 339 -28.94 -20.33 28.97
C TYR A 339 -30.25 -20.31 28.15
N LYS A 340 -30.98 -21.43 28.10
CA LYS A 340 -32.27 -21.52 27.40
C LYS A 340 -33.41 -20.83 28.13
N SER A 341 -33.20 -20.37 29.35
CA SER A 341 -34.17 -19.58 30.09
C SER A 341 -34.08 -18.11 29.70
N SER A 342 -35.21 -17.50 29.34
CA SER A 342 -35.29 -16.06 29.04
C SER A 342 -34.90 -15.16 30.23
N THR A 343 -35.02 -15.70 31.46
CA THR A 343 -34.65 -15.02 32.71
C THR A 343 -33.16 -15.14 33.01
N TRP A 344 -32.54 -16.28 32.73
CA TRP A 344 -31.18 -16.58 33.16
C TRP A 344 -30.12 -16.53 32.04
N GLY A 345 -30.54 -16.81 30.83
CA GLY A 345 -29.67 -16.63 29.67
C GLY A 345 -29.24 -15.17 29.52
N SER A 346 -27.96 -14.95 29.15
CA SER A 346 -27.38 -13.62 29.03
C SER A 346 -27.93 -12.85 27.80
N HIS A 347 -27.45 -11.65 27.60
CA HIS A 347 -27.73 -10.84 26.42
C HIS A 347 -26.60 -10.98 25.33
N GLY A 348 -25.91 -12.11 25.33
CA GLY A 348 -24.85 -12.43 24.41
C GLY A 348 -23.47 -12.67 25.07
N CYS A 349 -23.24 -12.08 26.23
CA CYS A 349 -22.03 -12.27 27.01
C CYS A 349 -21.91 -13.67 27.64
N ILE A 350 -20.72 -14.02 28.08
CA ILE A 350 -20.43 -15.24 28.82
C ILE A 350 -20.41 -14.91 30.31
N ASN A 351 -21.49 -15.30 31.02
CA ASN A 351 -21.62 -15.18 32.46
C ASN A 351 -20.77 -16.25 33.17
N MET A 352 -19.97 -15.87 34.13
CA MET A 352 -19.07 -16.74 34.88
C MET A 352 -19.22 -16.58 36.40
N PRO A 353 -18.77 -17.55 37.20
CA PRO A 353 -18.48 -17.34 38.61
C PRO A 353 -17.51 -16.20 38.85
N LEU A 354 -17.67 -15.45 39.94
CA LEU A 354 -16.83 -14.28 40.25
C LEU A 354 -15.34 -14.62 40.31
N ASP A 355 -14.95 -15.71 40.93
CA ASP A 355 -13.54 -16.16 41.02
C ASP A 355 -12.96 -16.49 39.65
N LYS A 356 -13.80 -16.99 38.74
CA LYS A 356 -13.36 -17.35 37.37
C LYS A 356 -13.22 -16.11 36.49
N ALA A 357 -14.16 -15.18 36.55
CA ALA A 357 -14.04 -13.90 35.84
C ALA A 357 -12.85 -13.08 36.35
N LYS A 358 -12.61 -13.10 37.68
CA LYS A 358 -11.40 -12.53 38.28
C LYS A 358 -10.13 -13.18 37.77
N TYR A 359 -10.12 -14.51 37.64
CA TYR A 359 -8.96 -15.24 37.10
C TYR A 359 -8.65 -14.79 35.67
N VAL A 360 -9.67 -14.68 34.81
CA VAL A 360 -9.50 -14.14 33.43
C VAL A 360 -8.90 -12.74 33.48
N TYR A 361 -9.43 -11.87 34.34
CA TYR A 361 -8.96 -10.50 34.49
C TYR A 361 -7.49 -10.42 34.92
N GLU A 362 -7.08 -11.20 35.90
CA GLU A 362 -5.77 -11.09 36.55
C GLU A 362 -4.66 -11.92 35.88
N LYS A 363 -5.02 -13.03 35.22
CA LYS A 363 -4.06 -14.07 34.82
C LYS A 363 -3.96 -14.35 33.34
N ILE A 364 -4.93 -13.94 32.53
CA ILE A 364 -4.93 -14.19 31.10
C ILE A 364 -4.54 -12.90 30.37
N ASP A 365 -3.57 -12.98 29.51
CA ASP A 365 -3.03 -11.80 28.81
C ASP A 365 -3.99 -11.31 27.72
N MET A 366 -3.99 -9.99 27.47
CA MET A 366 -4.68 -9.43 26.31
C MET A 366 -4.06 -9.98 25.02
N GLY A 367 -4.88 -10.10 23.96
CA GLY A 367 -4.47 -10.76 22.71
C GLY A 367 -4.68 -12.28 22.73
N THR A 368 -4.97 -12.89 23.89
CA THR A 368 -5.27 -14.34 23.98
C THR A 368 -6.48 -14.67 23.11
N PRO A 369 -6.39 -15.63 22.17
CA PRO A 369 -7.49 -16.05 21.33
C PRO A 369 -8.60 -16.74 22.13
N VAL A 370 -9.85 -16.53 21.71
CA VAL A 370 -11.05 -17.07 22.34
C VAL A 370 -11.89 -17.76 21.26
N PHE A 371 -11.91 -19.08 21.29
CA PHE A 371 -12.69 -19.90 20.37
C PHE A 371 -14.07 -20.19 20.96
N MET A 372 -15.14 -19.75 20.28
CA MET A 372 -16.52 -20.00 20.68
C MET A 372 -17.27 -20.80 19.62
N TYR A 373 -17.88 -21.90 20.01
CA TYR A 373 -18.59 -22.77 19.06
C TYR A 373 -19.83 -23.43 19.70
N TRP A 374 -20.81 -23.80 18.84
CA TRP A 374 -22.04 -24.49 19.21
C TRP A 374 -21.99 -26.00 18.97
#